data_f3477948b3cf8bbba827ea94d5ee1f80
#
_entry.id   f3477948b3cf8bbba827ea94d5ee1f80
#
_cell.length_a   1.000
_cell.length_b   1.000
_cell.length_c   1.000
_cell.angle_alpha   90.00
_cell.angle_beta   90.00
_cell.angle_gamma   90.00
#
_symmetry.space_group_name_H-M   'P 1'
#
loop_
_entity.id
_entity.type
_entity.pdbx_description
1 polymer ?
#
loop_
_entity_poly.entity_id
_entity_poly.type
_entity_poly.pdbx_seq_one_letter_code
_entity_poly.pdbx_strand_id
1 'polypeptide(L)'
;MRLSTKAKDQASADVKRDVLEKEILSRHTLDHQPLHELFYGYGDDNSMAKVAFDLLKRTGKTITAAESLTAGLFQATLADFSGASSIFAGGFVTYSLEEKSKMLSIPAQELEQHGVVSHFTAQAMASQARKLTGSDYGVSLTGVAGPDSLEGHPAGTVFIGLATPNGVDSVQVNIAGRSRADVREIAVLHAFNLVRLAVLNGENLV
;
A
#
# COMPACT_ATOMS: atom_id res chain seq x y z
N MET A 1 -13.12 6.13 -11.04
CA MET A 1 -14.54 6.36 -11.44
C MET A 1 -14.64 7.72 -12.11
N ARG A 2 -15.38 7.85 -13.20
CA ARG A 2 -15.64 9.13 -13.91
C ARG A 2 -17.10 9.50 -13.73
N LEU A 3 -17.39 10.72 -13.26
CA LEU A 3 -18.74 11.25 -13.15
C LEU A 3 -18.96 12.25 -14.30
N SER A 4 -20.05 12.05 -15.05
CA SER A 4 -20.47 12.96 -16.12
C SER A 4 -21.91 13.38 -15.87
N THR A 5 -22.18 14.68 -16.02
CA THR A 5 -23.53 15.23 -15.92
C THR A 5 -23.85 16.04 -17.16
N LYS A 6 -25.13 16.10 -17.53
CA LYS A 6 -25.63 16.90 -18.64
C LYS A 6 -26.73 17.82 -18.14
N ALA A 7 -26.60 19.12 -18.44
CA ALA A 7 -27.58 20.13 -18.09
C ALA A 7 -27.61 21.25 -19.20
N LYS A 8 -28.48 22.22 -19.04
CA LYS A 8 -28.66 23.35 -20.01
C LYS A 8 -27.50 24.37 -19.97
N ASP A 9 -26.78 24.42 -18.81
CA ASP A 9 -25.64 25.32 -18.60
C ASP A 9 -24.65 24.68 -17.64
N GLN A 10 -23.42 25.24 -17.53
CA GLN A 10 -22.34 24.74 -16.71
C GLN A 10 -22.71 24.71 -15.21
N ALA A 11 -23.31 25.79 -14.71
CA ALA A 11 -23.67 25.89 -13.28
C ALA A 11 -24.66 24.78 -12.87
N SER A 12 -25.66 24.53 -13.70
CA SER A 12 -26.62 23.43 -13.47
C SER A 12 -25.99 22.05 -13.60
N ALA A 13 -24.98 21.89 -14.47
CA ALA A 13 -24.24 20.64 -14.56
C ALA A 13 -23.38 20.39 -13.31
N ASP A 14 -22.73 21.42 -12.80
CA ASP A 14 -21.91 21.36 -11.59
C ASP A 14 -22.76 21.02 -10.37
N VAL A 15 -23.90 21.64 -10.17
CA VAL A 15 -24.84 21.32 -9.09
C VAL A 15 -25.27 19.85 -9.14
N LYS A 16 -25.62 19.34 -10.33
CA LYS A 16 -26.00 17.92 -10.49
C LYS A 16 -24.84 16.99 -10.19
N ARG A 17 -23.62 17.34 -10.61
CA ARG A 17 -22.42 16.56 -10.31
C ARG A 17 -22.19 16.48 -8.81
N ASP A 18 -22.25 17.61 -8.10
CA ASP A 18 -22.00 17.69 -6.66
C ASP A 18 -23.04 16.90 -5.85
N VAL A 19 -24.32 16.92 -6.28
CA VAL A 19 -25.37 16.07 -5.67
C VAL A 19 -25.08 14.59 -5.88
N LEU A 20 -24.75 14.18 -7.11
CA LEU A 20 -24.44 12.79 -7.43
C LEU A 20 -23.18 12.30 -6.70
N GLU A 21 -22.17 13.14 -6.59
CA GLU A 21 -20.95 12.84 -5.84
C GLU A 21 -21.25 12.59 -4.36
N LYS A 22 -21.98 13.48 -3.70
CA LYS A 22 -22.39 13.30 -2.29
C LYS A 22 -23.18 12.01 -2.09
N GLU A 23 -24.09 11.69 -3.01
CA GLU A 23 -24.86 10.45 -2.96
C GLU A 23 -23.95 9.23 -3.07
N ILE A 24 -22.97 9.24 -3.99
CA ILE A 24 -22.03 8.13 -4.16
C ILE A 24 -21.15 7.97 -2.93
N LEU A 25 -20.57 9.07 -2.44
CA LEU A 25 -19.67 9.04 -1.28
C LEU A 25 -20.38 8.67 0.03
N SER A 26 -21.71 8.81 0.10
CA SER A 26 -22.51 8.36 1.25
C SER A 26 -22.77 6.85 1.26
N ARG A 27 -22.47 6.15 0.16
CA ARG A 27 -22.65 4.69 0.06
C ARG A 27 -21.48 3.93 0.68
N HIS A 28 -21.65 2.63 0.79
CA HIS A 28 -20.66 1.70 1.29
C HIS A 28 -20.32 0.65 0.22
N THR A 29 -19.14 0.05 0.33
CA THR A 29 -18.76 -1.14 -0.44
C THR A 29 -19.58 -2.35 0.01
N LEU A 30 -19.44 -3.48 -0.70
CA LEU A 30 -20.05 -4.76 -0.27
C LEU A 30 -19.55 -5.22 1.10
N ASP A 31 -18.32 -4.82 1.48
CA ASP A 31 -17.72 -5.11 2.78
C ASP A 31 -18.01 -4.02 3.84
N HIS A 32 -19.06 -3.22 3.61
CA HIS A 32 -19.51 -2.13 4.49
C HIS A 32 -18.52 -1.00 4.73
N GLN A 33 -17.44 -0.87 3.93
CA GLN A 33 -16.55 0.28 4.00
C GLN A 33 -17.20 1.53 3.40
N PRO A 34 -17.17 2.68 4.08
CA PRO A 34 -17.68 3.93 3.53
C PRO A 34 -16.89 4.37 2.29
N LEU A 35 -17.57 4.68 1.19
CA LEU A 35 -16.88 5.09 -0.05
C LEU A 35 -16.10 6.41 0.08
N HIS A 36 -16.50 7.31 0.99
CA HIS A 36 -15.77 8.55 1.22
C HIS A 36 -14.35 8.32 1.81
N GLU A 37 -14.13 7.23 2.54
CA GLU A 37 -12.80 6.85 3.05
C GLU A 37 -11.87 6.35 1.95
N LEU A 38 -12.44 5.77 0.89
CA LEU A 38 -11.70 5.30 -0.28
C LEU A 38 -11.42 6.41 -1.30
N PHE A 39 -12.08 7.57 -1.13
CA PHE A 39 -11.87 8.70 -2.03
C PHE A 39 -10.54 9.42 -1.72
N TYR A 40 -9.68 9.52 -2.71
CA TYR A 40 -8.34 10.10 -2.55
C TYR A 40 -8.07 11.32 -3.43
N GLY A 41 -9.07 11.82 -4.17
CA GLY A 41 -8.97 13.08 -4.90
C GLY A 41 -9.53 13.04 -6.31
N TYR A 42 -9.39 14.15 -7.02
CA TYR A 42 -9.87 14.38 -8.38
C TYR A 42 -8.74 14.44 -9.39
N GLY A 43 -9.07 14.23 -10.66
CA GLY A 43 -8.19 14.40 -11.82
C GLY A 43 -7.67 13.09 -12.37
N ASP A 44 -7.47 13.06 -13.67
CA ASP A 44 -7.01 11.86 -14.39
C ASP A 44 -5.53 11.54 -14.08
N ASP A 45 -4.75 12.56 -13.69
CA ASP A 45 -3.32 12.40 -13.30
C ASP A 45 -3.13 12.04 -11.82
N ASN A 46 -4.22 11.90 -11.07
CA ASN A 46 -4.16 11.62 -9.64
C ASN A 46 -4.23 10.11 -9.39
N SER A 47 -3.11 9.51 -9.02
CA SER A 47 -3.02 8.11 -8.62
C SER A 47 -2.89 7.97 -7.11
N MET A 48 -3.23 6.80 -6.56
CA MET A 48 -3.02 6.48 -5.13
C MET A 48 -1.57 6.68 -4.71
N ALA A 49 -0.62 6.26 -5.55
CA ALA A 49 0.80 6.45 -5.30
C ALA A 49 1.19 7.94 -5.24
N LYS A 50 0.66 8.75 -6.17
CA LYS A 50 0.91 10.20 -6.17
C LYS A 50 0.37 10.88 -4.93
N VAL A 51 -0.84 10.53 -4.50
CA VAL A 51 -1.43 11.11 -3.28
C VAL A 51 -0.62 10.76 -2.04
N ALA A 52 -0.21 9.50 -1.89
CA ALA A 52 0.66 9.09 -0.78
C ALA A 52 2.02 9.80 -0.82
N PHE A 53 2.62 9.89 -2.02
CA PHE A 53 3.88 10.63 -2.24
C PHE A 53 3.77 12.10 -1.83
N ASP A 54 2.74 12.81 -2.32
CA ASP A 54 2.54 14.23 -2.03
C ASP A 54 2.27 14.48 -0.53
N LEU A 55 1.56 13.56 0.14
CA LEU A 55 1.35 13.58 1.58
C LEU A 55 2.66 13.47 2.37
N LEU A 56 3.48 12.46 2.06
CA LEU A 56 4.79 12.26 2.68
C LEU A 56 5.67 13.49 2.47
N LYS A 57 5.75 14.01 1.25
CA LYS A 57 6.55 15.19 0.93
C LYS A 57 6.08 16.44 1.68
N ARG A 58 4.77 16.67 1.74
CA ARG A 58 4.17 17.81 2.44
C ARG A 58 4.38 17.76 3.96
N THR A 59 4.36 16.56 4.54
CA THR A 59 4.57 16.35 5.98
C THR A 59 6.04 16.18 6.36
N GLY A 60 6.97 16.18 5.37
CA GLY A 60 8.40 15.98 5.60
C GLY A 60 8.75 14.59 6.11
N LYS A 61 7.89 13.60 5.86
CA LYS A 61 8.06 12.22 6.30
C LYS A 61 8.77 11.37 5.27
N THR A 62 9.61 10.47 5.74
CA THR A 62 10.39 9.55 4.91
C THR A 62 9.82 8.14 4.95
N ILE A 63 10.05 7.38 3.87
CA ILE A 63 9.53 6.04 3.69
C ILE A 63 10.60 5.10 3.15
N THR A 64 10.53 3.84 3.55
CA THR A 64 11.27 2.72 2.97
C THR A 64 10.35 1.55 2.70
N ALA A 65 10.83 0.55 1.96
CA ALA A 65 10.10 -0.69 1.76
C ALA A 65 10.99 -1.93 1.80
N ALA A 66 10.39 -3.06 2.21
CA ALA A 66 10.92 -4.40 2.06
C ALA A 66 9.96 -5.23 1.20
N GLU A 67 10.37 -5.57 0.00
CA GLU A 67 9.53 -6.19 -1.01
C GLU A 67 9.92 -7.64 -1.27
N SER A 68 8.93 -8.53 -1.25
CA SER A 68 9.07 -9.91 -1.69
C SER A 68 8.36 -10.12 -3.03
N LEU A 69 7.06 -10.45 -3.04
CA LEU A 69 6.33 -10.74 -4.29
C LEU A 69 6.32 -9.59 -5.30
N THR A 70 6.42 -8.36 -4.85
CA THR A 70 6.39 -7.16 -5.71
C THR A 70 7.74 -6.82 -6.33
N ALA A 71 8.84 -7.36 -5.76
CA ALA A 71 10.20 -7.32 -6.32
C ALA A 71 10.65 -5.91 -6.77
N GLY A 72 10.44 -4.91 -5.93
CA GLY A 72 10.86 -3.53 -6.19
C GLY A 72 9.79 -2.64 -6.83
N LEU A 73 8.59 -3.15 -7.13
CA LEU A 73 7.55 -2.38 -7.83
C LEU A 73 7.04 -1.18 -6.99
N PHE A 74 6.87 -1.33 -5.68
CA PHE A 74 6.48 -0.23 -4.81
C PHE A 74 7.53 0.88 -4.82
N GLN A 75 8.80 0.52 -4.71
CA GLN A 75 9.93 1.44 -4.71
C GLN A 75 10.12 2.11 -6.08
N ALA A 76 9.99 1.34 -7.17
CA ALA A 76 10.04 1.87 -8.54
C ALA A 76 8.93 2.91 -8.76
N THR A 77 7.71 2.64 -8.30
CA THR A 77 6.58 3.58 -8.40
C THR A 77 6.84 4.88 -7.62
N LEU A 78 7.50 4.83 -6.46
CA LEU A 78 7.92 6.04 -5.75
C LEU A 78 8.96 6.84 -6.56
N ALA A 79 9.88 6.16 -7.21
CA ALA A 79 10.95 6.78 -7.98
C ALA A 79 10.47 7.49 -9.26
N ASP A 80 9.27 7.17 -9.76
CA ASP A 80 8.64 7.85 -10.90
C ASP A 80 8.29 9.32 -10.61
N PHE A 81 8.20 9.71 -9.33
CA PHE A 81 7.84 11.07 -8.96
C PHE A 81 9.07 11.97 -8.77
N SER A 82 9.04 13.17 -9.36
CA SER A 82 10.11 14.16 -9.20
C SER A 82 10.28 14.57 -7.74
N GLY A 83 11.52 14.47 -7.27
CA GLY A 83 11.89 14.76 -5.88
C GLY A 83 11.70 13.56 -4.93
N ALA A 84 11.59 12.34 -5.44
CA ALA A 84 11.49 11.12 -4.64
C ALA A 84 12.63 10.99 -3.61
N SER A 85 13.84 11.42 -3.94
CA SER A 85 15.00 11.38 -3.05
C SER A 85 14.83 12.16 -1.74
N SER A 86 13.87 13.10 -1.66
CA SER A 86 13.59 13.84 -0.43
C SER A 86 12.80 13.02 0.61
N ILE A 87 12.12 11.94 0.18
CA ILE A 87 11.30 11.10 1.05
C ILE A 87 11.71 9.64 1.05
N PHE A 88 12.47 9.20 0.04
CA PHE A 88 12.84 7.81 -0.17
C PHE A 88 14.34 7.70 -0.45
N ALA A 89 15.09 7.16 0.49
CA ALA A 89 16.54 6.96 0.38
C ALA A 89 16.90 5.58 -0.21
N GLY A 90 15.98 4.64 -0.20
CA GLY A 90 16.16 3.28 -0.66
C GLY A 90 15.37 2.27 0.16
N GLY A 91 15.53 0.98 -0.17
CA GLY A 91 14.88 -0.10 0.52
C GLY A 91 15.42 -1.47 0.08
N PHE A 92 14.65 -2.52 0.30
CA PHE A 92 15.12 -3.90 0.20
C PHE A 92 14.23 -4.70 -0.74
N VAL A 93 14.83 -5.57 -1.55
CA VAL A 93 14.15 -6.64 -2.28
C VAL A 93 14.61 -7.96 -1.70
N THR A 94 13.78 -8.59 -0.88
CA THR A 94 14.10 -9.79 -0.12
C THR A 94 13.18 -10.93 -0.55
N TYR A 95 13.53 -11.56 -1.67
CA TYR A 95 12.63 -12.50 -2.35
C TYR A 95 12.60 -13.88 -1.70
N SER A 96 13.74 -14.36 -1.20
CA SER A 96 13.85 -15.65 -0.49
C SER A 96 13.82 -15.47 1.05
N LEU A 97 13.67 -16.58 1.77
CA LEU A 97 13.79 -16.61 3.22
C LEU A 97 15.18 -16.16 3.66
N GLU A 98 16.23 -16.66 2.99
CA GLU A 98 17.62 -16.34 3.28
C GLU A 98 17.88 -14.84 3.16
N GLU A 99 17.37 -14.19 2.09
CA GLU A 99 17.55 -12.75 1.91
C GLU A 99 16.73 -11.93 2.90
N LYS A 100 15.54 -12.39 3.31
CA LYS A 100 14.80 -11.78 4.43
C LYS A 100 15.61 -11.79 5.72
N SER A 101 16.22 -12.93 6.03
CA SER A 101 17.06 -13.08 7.21
C SER A 101 18.33 -12.24 7.13
N LYS A 102 19.05 -12.33 6.02
CA LYS A 102 20.35 -11.69 5.82
C LYS A 102 20.27 -10.17 5.73
N MET A 103 19.38 -9.66 4.89
CA MET A 103 19.29 -8.22 4.61
C MET A 103 18.51 -7.46 5.68
N LEU A 104 17.50 -8.09 6.29
CA LEU A 104 16.64 -7.43 7.29
C LEU A 104 16.96 -7.84 8.72
N SER A 105 17.94 -8.75 8.91
CA SER A 105 18.30 -9.27 10.26
C SER A 105 17.12 -9.91 11.00
N ILE A 106 16.21 -10.55 10.26
CA ILE A 106 15.12 -11.34 10.84
C ILE A 106 15.66 -12.77 11.08
N PRO A 107 15.54 -13.34 12.30
CA PRO A 107 16.03 -14.70 12.55
C PRO A 107 15.36 -15.71 11.60
N ALA A 108 16.17 -16.54 10.92
CA ALA A 108 15.66 -17.53 9.97
C ALA A 108 14.68 -18.49 10.63
N GLN A 109 14.96 -18.90 11.88
CA GLN A 109 14.08 -19.77 12.66
C GLN A 109 12.68 -19.18 12.87
N GLU A 110 12.57 -17.87 13.06
CA GLU A 110 11.28 -17.20 13.21
C GLU A 110 10.50 -17.17 11.87
N LEU A 111 11.21 -16.96 10.76
CA LEU A 111 10.60 -17.03 9.42
C LEU A 111 10.12 -18.44 9.10
N GLU A 112 10.87 -19.47 9.46
CA GLU A 112 10.47 -20.88 9.31
C GLU A 112 9.26 -21.24 10.18
N GLN A 113 9.24 -20.77 11.42
CA GLN A 113 8.17 -21.03 12.37
C GLN A 113 6.86 -20.37 11.99
N HIS A 114 6.89 -19.11 11.53
CA HIS A 114 5.71 -18.31 11.23
C HIS A 114 5.29 -18.34 9.77
N GLY A 115 6.16 -18.87 8.89
CA GLY A 115 6.00 -18.82 7.44
C GLY A 115 6.44 -17.48 6.83
N VAL A 116 6.92 -17.53 5.59
CA VAL A 116 7.34 -16.31 4.87
C VAL A 116 6.15 -15.53 4.32
N VAL A 117 4.96 -16.13 4.31
CA VAL A 117 3.68 -15.52 3.90
C VAL A 117 2.77 -15.43 5.13
N SER A 118 2.98 -14.42 5.98
CA SER A 118 2.24 -14.28 7.24
C SER A 118 2.21 -12.83 7.75
N HIS A 119 1.32 -12.54 8.69
CA HIS A 119 1.30 -11.28 9.43
C HIS A 119 2.63 -11.02 10.13
N PHE A 120 3.19 -12.02 10.82
CA PHE A 120 4.48 -11.91 11.49
C PHE A 120 5.57 -11.45 10.53
N THR A 121 5.73 -12.14 9.39
CA THR A 121 6.78 -11.82 8.41
C THR A 121 6.57 -10.43 7.80
N ALA A 122 5.34 -10.04 7.51
CA ALA A 122 5.04 -8.69 7.02
C ALA A 122 5.43 -7.62 8.04
N GLN A 123 5.05 -7.78 9.31
CA GLN A 123 5.39 -6.84 10.38
C GLN A 123 6.89 -6.78 10.64
N ALA A 124 7.58 -7.92 10.68
CA ALA A 124 9.02 -7.99 10.88
C ALA A 124 9.78 -7.31 9.73
N MET A 125 9.41 -7.57 8.47
CA MET A 125 10.00 -6.94 7.30
C MET A 125 9.82 -5.41 7.32
N ALA A 126 8.62 -4.91 7.59
CA ALA A 126 8.33 -3.48 7.66
C ALA A 126 9.12 -2.79 8.78
N SER A 127 9.12 -3.38 9.98
CA SER A 127 9.81 -2.86 11.16
C SER A 127 11.32 -2.81 10.95
N GLN A 128 11.91 -3.89 10.44
CA GLN A 128 13.36 -3.95 10.20
C GLN A 128 13.81 -3.02 9.08
N ALA A 129 13.06 -2.95 7.97
CA ALA A 129 13.37 -1.99 6.91
C ALA A 129 13.37 -0.56 7.45
N ARG A 130 12.34 -0.16 8.20
CA ARG A 130 12.25 1.14 8.85
C ARG A 130 13.45 1.41 9.76
N LYS A 131 13.79 0.46 10.62
CA LYS A 131 14.92 0.57 11.56
C LYS A 131 16.27 0.73 10.84
N LEU A 132 16.51 -0.08 9.82
CA LEU A 132 17.79 -0.10 9.10
C LEU A 132 18.03 1.17 8.27
N THR A 133 16.97 1.77 7.74
CA THR A 133 17.07 3.01 6.94
C THR A 133 16.89 4.28 7.77
N GLY A 134 16.37 4.19 9.00
CA GLY A 134 16.02 5.35 9.82
C GLY A 134 14.82 6.14 9.29
N SER A 135 14.00 5.54 8.41
CA SER A 135 12.82 6.19 7.83
C SER A 135 11.70 6.34 8.85
N ASP A 136 10.79 7.32 8.64
CA ASP A 136 9.58 7.47 9.47
C ASP A 136 8.61 6.31 9.27
N TYR A 137 8.45 5.83 8.02
CA TYR A 137 7.59 4.72 7.65
C TYR A 137 8.38 3.57 7.02
N GLY A 138 8.01 2.35 7.36
CA GLY A 138 8.49 1.14 6.70
C GLY A 138 7.30 0.34 6.16
N VAL A 139 7.31 0.02 4.88
CA VAL A 139 6.30 -0.82 4.23
C VAL A 139 6.89 -2.19 3.92
N SER A 140 6.09 -3.22 4.00
CA SER A 140 6.49 -4.53 3.49
C SER A 140 5.39 -5.19 2.68
N LEU A 141 5.78 -6.02 1.70
CA LEU A 141 4.85 -6.78 0.87
C LEU A 141 5.37 -8.22 0.75
N THR A 142 4.69 -9.16 1.39
CA THR A 142 4.95 -10.59 1.24
C THR A 142 3.67 -11.32 0.87
N GLY A 143 3.74 -12.41 0.08
CA GLY A 143 2.54 -13.10 -0.38
C GLY A 143 2.74 -13.97 -1.58
N VAL A 144 1.64 -14.51 -2.08
CA VAL A 144 1.57 -15.47 -3.18
C VAL A 144 1.01 -14.79 -4.42
N ALA A 145 1.88 -14.41 -5.34
CA ALA A 145 1.43 -13.81 -6.60
C ALA A 145 0.80 -14.81 -7.57
N GLY A 146 1.03 -16.11 -7.36
CA GLY A 146 0.49 -17.18 -8.19
C GLY A 146 1.41 -17.57 -9.39
N PRO A 147 0.99 -18.56 -10.21
CA PRO A 147 -0.31 -19.25 -10.16
C PRO A 147 -0.45 -20.27 -9.01
N ASP A 148 0.67 -20.82 -8.51
CA ASP A 148 0.67 -21.87 -7.50
C ASP A 148 0.43 -21.29 -6.09
N SER A 149 -0.04 -22.14 -5.18
CA SER A 149 -0.12 -21.85 -3.75
C SER A 149 1.25 -21.94 -3.07
N LEU A 150 1.41 -21.27 -1.95
CA LEU A 150 2.62 -21.34 -1.10
C LEU A 150 2.22 -21.35 0.38
N GLU A 151 2.81 -22.25 1.17
CA GLU A 151 2.57 -22.38 2.62
C GLU A 151 1.07 -22.48 2.98
N GLY A 152 0.27 -23.15 2.13
CA GLY A 152 -1.17 -23.29 2.32
C GLY A 152 -2.00 -22.08 1.90
N HIS A 153 -1.38 -20.98 1.48
CA HIS A 153 -2.06 -19.80 0.98
C HIS A 153 -2.31 -19.90 -0.54
N PRO A 154 -3.54 -19.65 -1.01
CA PRO A 154 -3.83 -19.62 -2.45
C PRO A 154 -3.18 -18.40 -3.12
N ALA A 155 -3.06 -18.46 -4.45
CA ALA A 155 -2.65 -17.33 -5.28
C ALA A 155 -3.53 -16.10 -5.02
N GLY A 156 -2.91 -14.94 -4.89
CA GLY A 156 -3.57 -13.67 -4.57
C GLY A 156 -3.59 -13.34 -3.07
N THR A 157 -3.14 -14.23 -2.18
CA THR A 157 -2.98 -13.90 -0.75
C THR A 157 -1.74 -13.02 -0.56
N VAL A 158 -1.92 -11.82 -0.03
CA VAL A 158 -0.84 -10.86 0.23
C VAL A 158 -0.97 -10.29 1.64
N PHE A 159 0.14 -10.26 2.36
CA PHE A 159 0.26 -9.55 3.64
C PHE A 159 1.09 -8.29 3.42
N ILE A 160 0.55 -7.15 3.86
CA ILE A 160 1.19 -5.84 3.77
C ILE A 160 1.42 -5.35 5.18
N GLY A 161 2.69 -5.16 5.55
CA GLY A 161 3.08 -4.58 6.83
C GLY A 161 3.31 -3.08 6.71
N LEU A 162 2.97 -2.35 7.77
CA LEU A 162 3.25 -0.94 7.92
C LEU A 162 3.83 -0.67 9.31
N ALA A 163 5.06 -0.20 9.35
CA ALA A 163 5.72 0.28 10.54
C ALA A 163 5.75 1.80 10.57
N THR A 164 5.29 2.39 11.66
CA THR A 164 5.24 3.83 11.95
C THR A 164 6.07 4.14 13.20
N PRO A 165 6.28 5.40 13.57
CA PRO A 165 6.85 5.75 14.88
C PRO A 165 6.06 5.20 16.06
N ASN A 166 4.75 4.99 15.91
CA ASN A 166 3.85 4.57 16.99
C ASN A 166 3.71 3.04 17.12
N GLY A 167 4.17 2.27 16.14
CA GLY A 167 4.07 0.81 16.17
C GLY A 167 4.15 0.16 14.80
N VAL A 168 3.84 -1.12 14.74
CA VAL A 168 3.78 -1.90 13.50
C VAL A 168 2.51 -2.72 13.46
N ASP A 169 1.88 -2.76 12.29
CA ASP A 169 0.72 -3.60 12.03
C ASP A 169 0.77 -4.18 10.61
N SER A 170 -0.16 -5.06 10.28
CA SER A 170 -0.25 -5.66 8.96
C SER A 170 -1.68 -6.01 8.60
N VAL A 171 -1.99 -5.90 7.32
CA VAL A 171 -3.27 -6.31 6.75
C VAL A 171 -3.06 -7.45 5.78
N GLN A 172 -4.04 -8.37 5.74
CA GLN A 172 -4.14 -9.37 4.68
C GLN A 172 -5.11 -8.88 3.63
N VAL A 173 -4.70 -8.95 2.36
CA VAL A 173 -5.56 -8.72 1.19
C VAL A 173 -5.63 -9.97 0.33
N ASN A 174 -6.81 -10.27 -0.20
CA ASN A 174 -7.05 -11.42 -1.06
C ASN A 174 -7.40 -10.94 -2.48
N ILE A 175 -6.45 -11.11 -3.40
CA ILE A 175 -6.53 -10.65 -4.80
C ILE A 175 -6.77 -11.87 -5.70
N ALA A 176 -7.87 -12.58 -5.45
CA ALA A 176 -8.20 -13.82 -6.15
C ALA A 176 -8.58 -13.60 -7.63
N GLY A 177 -8.32 -14.60 -8.47
CA GLY A 177 -8.75 -14.61 -9.87
C GLY A 177 -8.05 -13.59 -10.78
N ARG A 178 -6.89 -13.08 -10.36
CA ARG A 178 -6.08 -12.12 -11.12
C ARG A 178 -4.79 -12.76 -11.63
N SER A 179 -4.22 -12.15 -12.67
CA SER A 179 -2.88 -12.55 -13.13
C SER A 179 -1.82 -12.21 -12.08
N ARG A 180 -0.66 -12.88 -12.17
CA ARG A 180 0.50 -12.57 -11.30
C ARG A 180 0.91 -11.09 -11.37
N ALA A 181 0.83 -10.46 -12.54
CA ALA A 181 1.12 -9.05 -12.71
C ALA A 181 0.11 -8.18 -11.96
N ASP A 182 -1.19 -8.44 -12.15
CA ASP A 182 -2.26 -7.71 -11.47
C ASP A 182 -2.18 -7.84 -9.94
N VAL A 183 -1.87 -9.04 -9.42
CA VAL A 183 -1.70 -9.25 -7.97
C VAL A 183 -0.62 -8.32 -7.41
N ARG A 184 0.51 -8.21 -8.09
CA ARG A 184 1.63 -7.34 -7.68
C ARG A 184 1.23 -5.86 -7.73
N GLU A 185 0.59 -5.42 -8.81
CA GLU A 185 0.14 -4.03 -8.98
C GLU A 185 -0.91 -3.65 -7.95
N ILE A 186 -1.93 -4.49 -7.75
CA ILE A 186 -3.00 -4.24 -6.78
C ILE A 186 -2.43 -4.23 -5.35
N ALA A 187 -1.50 -5.14 -5.02
CA ALA A 187 -0.82 -5.13 -3.72
C ALA A 187 -0.09 -3.81 -3.45
N VAL A 188 0.60 -3.25 -4.45
CA VAL A 188 1.26 -1.95 -4.37
C VAL A 188 0.26 -0.82 -4.15
N LEU A 189 -0.90 -0.85 -4.81
CA LEU A 189 -1.96 0.15 -4.59
C LEU A 189 -2.51 0.10 -3.16
N HIS A 190 -2.73 -1.09 -2.61
CA HIS A 190 -3.13 -1.26 -1.21
C HIS A 190 -2.06 -0.71 -0.24
N ALA A 191 -0.78 -0.97 -0.51
CA ALA A 191 0.31 -0.47 0.31
C ALA A 191 0.35 1.08 0.32
N PHE A 192 0.20 1.73 -0.84
CA PHE A 192 0.10 3.19 -0.90
C PHE A 192 -1.12 3.74 -0.16
N ASN A 193 -2.26 3.05 -0.21
CA ASN A 193 -3.44 3.47 0.53
C ASN A 193 -3.23 3.37 2.06
N LEU A 194 -2.59 2.31 2.55
CA LEU A 194 -2.23 2.20 3.98
C LEU A 194 -1.33 3.34 4.42
N VAL A 195 -0.30 3.66 3.64
CA VAL A 195 0.57 4.81 3.92
C VAL A 195 -0.22 6.12 3.94
N ARG A 196 -1.09 6.34 2.95
CA ARG A 196 -1.96 7.52 2.91
C ARG A 196 -2.81 7.67 4.16
N LEU A 197 -3.47 6.59 4.57
CA LEU A 197 -4.32 6.59 5.76
C LEU A 197 -3.52 6.85 7.04
N ALA A 198 -2.37 6.21 7.20
CA ALA A 198 -1.50 6.42 8.35
C ALA A 198 -1.01 7.87 8.47
N VAL A 199 -0.60 8.50 7.35
CA VAL A 199 -0.18 9.90 7.35
C VAL A 199 -1.35 10.84 7.67
N LEU A 200 -2.56 10.58 7.16
CA LEU A 200 -3.75 11.39 7.42
C LEU A 200 -4.24 11.27 8.87
N ASN A 201 -4.15 10.09 9.46
CA ASN A 201 -4.61 9.81 10.83
C ASN A 201 -3.57 10.15 11.91
N GLY A 202 -2.50 10.87 11.55
CA GLY A 202 -1.44 11.23 12.50
C GLY A 202 -0.71 10.01 13.05
N GLU A 203 -0.48 9.02 12.17
CA GLU A 203 0.24 7.77 12.49
C GLU A 203 -0.53 6.77 13.37
N ASN A 204 -1.81 6.96 13.62
CA ASN A 204 -2.64 5.92 14.18
C ASN A 204 -2.76 4.78 13.16
N LEU A 205 -2.30 3.60 13.54
CA LEU A 205 -2.55 2.37 12.81
C LEU A 205 -4.05 2.08 12.89
N VAL A 206 -4.63 1.59 11.81
CA VAL A 206 -6.09 1.41 11.61
C VAL A 206 -6.72 0.57 12.70
#